data_fbd826c779fccc169f840672495230b2
#
_entry.id   fbd826c779fccc169f840672495230b2
#
_cell.length_a   1.000
_cell.length_b   1.000
_cell.length_c   1.000
_cell.angle_alpha   90.00
_cell.angle_beta   90.00
_cell.angle_gamma   90.00
#
_symmetry.space_group_name_H-M   'P 1'
#
loop_
_entity.id
_entity.type
_entity.pdbx_description
1 polymer ?
#
loop_
_entity_poly.entity_id
_entity_poly.type
_entity_poly.pdbx_seq_one_letter_code
_entity_poly.pdbx_strand_id
1 'polypeptide(L)'
;MPEVFHIVPASGRAMGYFTLFAVLMLGMAAMFGYFALASRSAQFELSANGLAIRSAVYGRTLAASALLPEQATVVDLRSDRELQPTLRTNGIGMPGYAAGWFRLRKGEKALLFVTDPSRVVYLPTREGYSVLLSVTEPERFIEALKAAPR
;
A
#
# COMPACT_ATOMS: atom_id res chain seq x y z
N MET A 1 40.22 -12.35 54.06
CA MET A 1 39.89 -11.28 53.12
C MET A 1 39.49 -11.92 51.80
N PRO A 2 38.37 -11.57 51.22
CA PRO A 2 37.99 -12.12 49.91
C PRO A 2 38.91 -11.52 48.83
N GLU A 3 39.54 -12.39 48.03
CA GLU A 3 40.27 -11.97 46.84
C GLU A 3 39.27 -11.76 45.68
N VAL A 4 39.28 -10.59 45.05
CA VAL A 4 38.41 -10.25 43.94
C VAL A 4 39.21 -10.37 42.65
N PHE A 5 38.79 -11.28 41.75
CA PHE A 5 39.38 -11.44 40.43
C PHE A 5 38.50 -10.73 39.40
N HIS A 6 39.13 -9.86 38.61
CA HIS A 6 38.40 -9.14 37.53
C HIS A 6 38.44 -9.95 36.24
N ILE A 7 37.31 -9.97 35.54
CA ILE A 7 37.22 -10.61 34.23
C ILE A 7 38.00 -9.81 33.18
N VAL A 8 38.64 -10.50 32.27
CA VAL A 8 39.31 -9.84 31.13
C VAL A 8 38.24 -9.23 30.21
N PRO A 9 38.29 -7.92 29.91
CA PRO A 9 37.31 -7.30 29.05
C PRO A 9 37.37 -7.84 27.62
N ALA A 10 36.21 -7.85 26.91
CA ALA A 10 36.11 -8.30 25.53
C ALA A 10 37.04 -7.50 24.61
N SER A 11 37.61 -8.20 23.60
CA SER A 11 38.52 -7.53 22.65
C SER A 11 37.85 -6.38 21.89
N GLY A 12 38.60 -5.30 21.60
CA GLY A 12 38.08 -4.15 20.87
C GLY A 12 37.50 -4.50 19.50
N ARG A 13 37.95 -5.60 18.86
CA ARG A 13 37.40 -6.13 17.61
C ARG A 13 35.96 -6.64 17.79
N ALA A 14 35.69 -7.37 18.87
CA ALA A 14 34.36 -7.86 19.19
C ALA A 14 33.38 -6.66 19.40
N MET A 15 33.83 -5.65 20.14
CA MET A 15 33.06 -4.41 20.34
C MET A 15 32.76 -3.69 19.03
N GLY A 16 33.74 -3.65 18.09
CA GLY A 16 33.56 -3.07 16.75
C GLY A 16 32.48 -3.78 15.93
N TYR A 17 32.43 -5.11 15.97
CA TYR A 17 31.35 -5.87 15.28
C TYR A 17 29.97 -5.61 15.88
N PHE A 18 29.86 -5.53 17.19
CA PHE A 18 28.57 -5.19 17.85
C PHE A 18 28.11 -3.77 17.49
N THR A 19 29.02 -2.82 17.47
CA THR A 19 28.69 -1.45 17.07
C THR A 19 28.22 -1.38 15.61
N LEU A 20 28.94 -2.04 14.70
CA LEU A 20 28.55 -2.10 13.28
C LEU A 20 27.17 -2.76 13.11
N PHE A 21 26.91 -3.86 13.81
CA PHE A 21 25.62 -4.54 13.79
C PHE A 21 24.50 -3.64 14.33
N ALA A 22 24.73 -2.92 15.43
CA ALA A 22 23.77 -1.99 16.01
C ALA A 22 23.43 -0.85 15.04
N VAL A 23 24.43 -0.27 14.36
CA VAL A 23 24.23 0.78 13.35
C VAL A 23 23.42 0.26 12.16
N LEU A 24 23.72 -0.96 11.69
CA LEU A 24 22.97 -1.59 10.60
C LEU A 24 21.50 -1.82 10.97
N MET A 25 21.24 -2.30 12.19
CA MET A 25 19.89 -2.53 12.72
C MET A 25 19.11 -1.21 12.84
N LEU A 26 19.77 -0.15 13.32
CA LEU A 26 19.16 1.17 13.43
C LEU A 26 18.80 1.75 12.07
N GLY A 27 19.70 1.61 11.07
CA GLY A 27 19.44 2.01 9.68
C GLY A 27 18.26 1.26 9.08
N MET A 28 18.19 -0.05 9.31
CA MET A 28 17.07 -0.86 8.85
C MET A 28 15.75 -0.47 9.52
N ALA A 29 15.75 -0.22 10.82
CA ALA A 29 14.57 0.27 11.56
C ALA A 29 14.10 1.64 11.05
N ALA A 30 15.00 2.57 10.78
CA ALA A 30 14.69 3.86 10.20
C ALA A 30 14.08 3.73 8.80
N MET A 31 14.62 2.85 7.97
CA MET A 31 14.09 2.55 6.64
C MET A 31 12.66 1.99 6.72
N PHE A 32 12.41 1.02 7.58
CA PHE A 32 11.05 0.47 7.78
C PHE A 32 10.09 1.51 8.34
N GLY A 33 10.53 2.35 9.27
CA GLY A 33 9.75 3.48 9.78
C GLY A 33 9.37 4.47 8.69
N TYR A 34 10.32 4.83 7.82
CA TYR A 34 10.06 5.67 6.66
C TYR A 34 9.01 5.05 5.72
N PHE A 35 9.15 3.77 5.36
CA PHE A 35 8.16 3.08 4.53
C PHE A 35 6.78 3.00 5.19
N ALA A 36 6.71 2.77 6.50
CA ALA A 36 5.45 2.74 7.23
C ALA A 36 4.74 4.11 7.23
N LEU A 37 5.48 5.21 7.30
CA LEU A 37 4.93 6.56 7.19
C LEU A 37 4.52 6.89 5.75
N ALA A 38 5.36 6.54 4.77
CA ALA A 38 5.09 6.78 3.36
C ALA A 38 3.85 6.00 2.86
N SER A 39 3.60 4.80 3.40
CA SER A 39 2.43 4.00 3.04
C SER A 39 1.09 4.62 3.47
N ARG A 40 1.10 5.52 4.45
CA ARG A 40 -0.09 6.23 4.93
C ARG A 40 -0.45 7.48 4.11
N SER A 41 0.39 7.87 3.15
CA SER A 41 0.26 9.15 2.43
C SER A 41 -0.48 9.04 1.09
N ALA A 42 -1.07 7.90 0.75
CA ALA A 42 -1.91 7.82 -0.44
C ALA A 42 -3.18 8.66 -0.23
N GLN A 43 -3.36 9.67 -1.07
CA GLN A 43 -4.54 10.53 -1.09
C GLN A 43 -5.28 10.36 -2.41
N PHE A 44 -6.60 10.33 -2.33
CA PHE A 44 -7.47 10.20 -3.48
C PHE A 44 -8.26 11.50 -3.62
N GLU A 45 -7.94 12.28 -4.64
CA GLU A 45 -8.61 13.54 -4.93
C GLU A 45 -9.57 13.34 -6.11
N LEU A 46 -10.84 13.51 -5.82
CA LEU A 46 -11.88 13.50 -6.84
C LEU A 46 -12.18 14.95 -7.27
N SER A 47 -12.08 15.21 -8.56
CA SER A 47 -12.35 16.51 -9.16
C SER A 47 -13.23 16.35 -10.42
N ALA A 48 -13.72 17.47 -10.97
CA ALA A 48 -14.44 17.47 -12.24
C ALA A 48 -13.64 16.84 -13.40
N ASN A 49 -12.31 16.86 -13.32
CA ASN A 49 -11.43 16.31 -14.36
C ASN A 49 -11.17 14.81 -14.19
N GLY A 50 -11.56 14.19 -13.08
CA GLY A 50 -11.38 12.77 -12.79
C GLY A 50 -10.84 12.49 -11.40
N LEU A 51 -10.22 11.31 -11.25
CA LEU A 51 -9.65 10.80 -10.01
C LEU A 51 -8.13 10.94 -10.04
N ALA A 52 -7.57 11.77 -9.17
CA ALA A 52 -6.14 11.86 -8.95
C ALA A 52 -5.74 11.00 -7.75
N ILE A 53 -4.90 10.01 -7.98
CA ILE A 53 -4.30 9.16 -6.97
C ILE A 53 -2.93 9.74 -6.67
N ARG A 54 -2.77 10.38 -5.52
CA ARG A 54 -1.49 10.90 -5.04
C ARG A 54 -0.81 9.85 -4.18
N SER A 55 0.25 9.28 -4.70
CA SER A 55 1.09 8.31 -4.00
C SER A 55 2.54 8.54 -4.37
N ALA A 56 3.45 8.22 -3.46
CA ALA A 56 4.89 8.44 -3.66
C ALA A 56 5.46 7.67 -4.88
N VAL A 57 4.91 6.52 -5.23
CA VAL A 57 5.48 5.62 -6.26
C VAL A 57 4.51 5.34 -7.41
N TYR A 58 3.23 5.11 -7.10
CA TYR A 58 2.23 4.66 -8.09
C TYR A 58 1.13 5.71 -8.35
N GLY A 59 1.42 6.98 -8.03
CA GLY A 59 0.48 8.09 -8.27
C GLY A 59 0.04 8.17 -9.72
N ARG A 60 -1.25 8.39 -9.96
CA ARG A 60 -1.84 8.48 -11.29
C ARG A 60 -3.08 9.35 -11.30
N THR A 61 -3.29 10.05 -12.41
CA THR A 61 -4.54 10.75 -12.67
C THR A 61 -5.33 9.99 -13.73
N LEU A 62 -6.57 9.68 -13.41
CA LEU A 62 -7.52 9.01 -14.28
C LEU A 62 -8.56 10.05 -14.72
N ALA A 63 -8.70 10.26 -16.02
CA ALA A 63 -9.69 11.16 -16.55
C ALA A 63 -11.11 10.67 -16.19
N ALA A 64 -12.04 11.60 -15.98
CA ALA A 64 -13.43 11.26 -15.67
C ALA A 64 -14.06 10.36 -16.74
N SER A 65 -13.71 10.56 -18.01
CA SER A 65 -14.17 9.74 -19.14
C SER A 65 -13.65 8.30 -19.12
N ALA A 66 -12.53 8.03 -18.43
CA ALA A 66 -11.96 6.69 -18.30
C ALA A 66 -12.61 5.88 -17.17
N LEU A 67 -13.27 6.52 -16.23
CA LEU A 67 -13.91 5.87 -15.09
C LEU A 67 -15.29 5.32 -15.45
N LEU A 68 -15.68 4.22 -14.79
CA LEU A 68 -17.01 3.62 -14.88
C LEU A 68 -17.69 3.66 -13.50
N PRO A 69 -18.13 4.85 -13.02
CA PRO A 69 -18.67 5.03 -11.68
C PRO A 69 -19.92 4.20 -11.41
N GLU A 70 -20.72 3.93 -12.43
CA GLU A 70 -21.95 3.13 -12.32
C GLU A 70 -21.67 1.67 -11.95
N GLN A 71 -20.48 1.18 -12.27
CA GLN A 71 -20.03 -0.17 -11.95
C GLN A 71 -19.16 -0.21 -10.68
N ALA A 72 -18.94 0.94 -10.05
CA ALA A 72 -18.19 1.01 -8.80
C ALA A 72 -18.99 0.36 -7.67
N THR A 73 -18.33 -0.47 -6.89
CA THR A 73 -18.93 -1.18 -5.76
C THR A 73 -17.95 -1.35 -4.60
N VAL A 74 -18.49 -1.53 -3.40
CA VAL A 74 -17.68 -1.90 -2.24
C VAL A 74 -17.62 -3.43 -2.16
N VAL A 75 -16.41 -3.96 -2.04
CA VAL A 75 -16.15 -5.41 -2.01
C VAL A 75 -15.29 -5.79 -0.81
N ASP A 76 -15.47 -7.00 -0.31
CA ASP A 76 -14.59 -7.63 0.67
C ASP A 76 -13.67 -8.63 -0.05
N LEU A 77 -12.40 -8.27 -0.23
CA LEU A 77 -11.42 -9.11 -0.93
C LEU A 77 -11.10 -10.43 -0.19
N ARG A 78 -11.52 -10.58 1.06
CA ARG A 78 -11.35 -11.83 1.82
C ARG A 78 -12.36 -12.87 1.38
N SER A 79 -13.58 -12.46 1.00
CA SER A 79 -14.69 -13.32 0.58
C SER A 79 -14.83 -13.38 -0.95
N ASP A 80 -14.58 -12.30 -1.66
CA ASP A 80 -14.66 -12.24 -3.12
C ASP A 80 -13.38 -12.79 -3.76
N ARG A 81 -13.43 -14.09 -4.08
CA ARG A 81 -12.29 -14.82 -4.63
C ARG A 81 -11.86 -14.32 -6.01
N GLU A 82 -12.77 -13.83 -6.83
CA GLU A 82 -12.48 -13.39 -8.20
C GLU A 82 -11.65 -12.11 -8.23
N LEU A 83 -11.91 -11.21 -7.28
CA LEU A 83 -11.22 -9.93 -7.15
C LEU A 83 -9.93 -10.01 -6.30
N GLN A 84 -9.61 -11.18 -5.74
CA GLN A 84 -8.36 -11.33 -5.00
C GLN A 84 -7.14 -11.14 -5.92
N PRO A 85 -6.14 -10.35 -5.49
CA PRO A 85 -4.88 -10.23 -6.21
C PRO A 85 -4.10 -11.54 -6.10
N THR A 86 -3.71 -12.09 -7.25
CA THR A 86 -2.99 -13.38 -7.33
C THR A 86 -1.54 -13.22 -7.76
N LEU A 87 -1.27 -12.29 -8.66
CA LEU A 87 0.06 -12.05 -9.18
C LEU A 87 0.41 -10.57 -9.09
N ARG A 88 1.50 -10.26 -8.41
CA ARG A 88 2.07 -8.92 -8.39
C ARG A 88 2.94 -8.73 -9.64
N THR A 89 2.56 -7.79 -10.49
CA THR A 89 3.32 -7.47 -11.71
C THR A 89 4.33 -6.34 -11.47
N ASN A 90 3.93 -5.31 -10.73
CA ASN A 90 4.82 -4.21 -10.33
C ASN A 90 4.19 -3.50 -9.12
N GLY A 91 4.68 -3.74 -7.92
CA GLY A 91 4.08 -3.17 -6.72
C GLY A 91 4.68 -3.71 -5.42
N ILE A 92 4.10 -3.25 -4.33
CA ILE A 92 4.40 -3.69 -2.97
C ILE A 92 3.19 -4.47 -2.47
N GLY A 93 3.41 -5.68 -1.95
CA GLY A 93 2.39 -6.49 -1.30
C GLY A 93 2.95 -7.03 0.00
N MET A 94 2.40 -6.59 1.12
CA MET A 94 2.70 -7.03 2.47
C MET A 94 1.40 -7.27 3.24
N PRO A 95 1.39 -8.06 4.31
CA PRO A 95 0.23 -8.15 5.18
C PRO A 95 -0.25 -6.76 5.63
N GLY A 96 -1.51 -6.41 5.34
CA GLY A 96 -2.08 -5.10 5.66
C GLY A 96 -1.69 -3.93 4.75
N TYR A 97 -0.97 -4.18 3.63
CA TYR A 97 -0.66 -3.13 2.65
C TYR A 97 -0.37 -3.69 1.26
N ALA A 98 -1.15 -3.29 0.27
CA ALA A 98 -0.88 -3.59 -1.14
C ALA A 98 -0.99 -2.30 -1.97
N ALA A 99 0.07 -1.97 -2.70
CA ALA A 99 0.09 -0.82 -3.60
C ALA A 99 0.82 -1.15 -4.89
N GLY A 100 0.25 -0.73 -6.02
CA GLY A 100 0.81 -0.95 -7.35
C GLY A 100 -0.02 -1.89 -8.20
N TRP A 101 0.63 -2.51 -9.19
CA TRP A 101 -0.01 -3.30 -10.22
C TRP A 101 -0.05 -4.78 -9.87
N PHE A 102 -1.25 -5.33 -9.96
CA PHE A 102 -1.54 -6.74 -9.70
C PHE A 102 -2.43 -7.31 -10.80
N ARG A 103 -2.45 -8.63 -10.88
CA ARG A 103 -3.45 -9.37 -11.65
C ARG A 103 -4.41 -10.02 -10.67
N LEU A 104 -5.69 -9.81 -10.88
CA LEU A 104 -6.76 -10.42 -10.08
C LEU A 104 -6.96 -11.88 -10.53
N ARG A 105 -7.58 -12.69 -9.68
CA ARG A 105 -7.86 -14.11 -9.98
C ARG A 105 -8.67 -14.30 -11.25
N LYS A 106 -9.63 -13.44 -11.52
CA LYS A 106 -10.39 -13.43 -12.78
C LYS A 106 -9.58 -13.06 -14.02
N GLY A 107 -8.26 -12.78 -13.88
CA GLY A 107 -7.35 -12.46 -14.98
C GLY A 107 -7.20 -10.98 -15.30
N GLU A 108 -8.01 -10.13 -14.71
CA GLU A 108 -8.00 -8.68 -14.93
C GLU A 108 -6.75 -8.03 -14.31
N LYS A 109 -6.20 -7.03 -14.99
CA LYS A 109 -5.15 -6.16 -14.43
C LYS A 109 -5.79 -5.14 -13.49
N ALA A 110 -5.16 -4.89 -12.35
CA ALA A 110 -5.67 -3.94 -11.38
C ALA A 110 -4.56 -3.10 -10.74
N LEU A 111 -4.87 -1.85 -10.48
CA LEU A 111 -4.07 -0.94 -9.69
C LEU A 111 -4.63 -0.90 -8.26
N LEU A 112 -3.85 -1.37 -7.30
CA LEU A 112 -4.25 -1.51 -5.91
C LEU A 112 -3.65 -0.41 -5.04
N PHE A 113 -4.46 0.09 -4.12
CA PHE A 113 -4.07 0.85 -2.93
C PHE A 113 -4.94 0.36 -1.77
N VAL A 114 -4.60 -0.82 -1.25
CA VAL A 114 -5.41 -1.54 -0.26
C VAL A 114 -4.64 -1.64 1.05
N THR A 115 -5.23 -1.09 2.11
CA THR A 115 -4.75 -1.18 3.49
C THR A 115 -5.68 -2.05 4.35
N ASP A 116 -6.97 -2.06 4.03
CA ASP A 116 -7.97 -2.93 4.64
C ASP A 116 -8.71 -3.70 3.55
N PRO A 117 -8.53 -5.03 3.45
CA PRO A 117 -9.18 -5.83 2.43
C PRO A 117 -10.67 -6.08 2.67
N SER A 118 -11.22 -5.73 3.85
CA SER A 118 -12.62 -5.96 4.20
C SER A 118 -13.59 -5.00 3.52
N ARG A 119 -13.14 -3.78 3.19
CA ARG A 119 -13.97 -2.73 2.58
C ARG A 119 -13.16 -1.97 1.53
N VAL A 120 -13.18 -2.47 0.31
CA VAL A 120 -12.42 -1.94 -0.81
C VAL A 120 -13.37 -1.43 -1.89
N VAL A 121 -13.12 -0.24 -2.39
CA VAL A 121 -13.82 0.26 -3.58
C VAL A 121 -13.21 -0.40 -4.80
N TYR A 122 -14.00 -1.18 -5.51
CA TYR A 122 -13.68 -1.70 -6.83
C TYR A 122 -14.23 -0.74 -7.88
N LEU A 123 -13.35 -0.14 -8.67
CA LEU A 123 -13.69 0.83 -9.70
C LEU A 123 -13.14 0.39 -11.05
N PRO A 124 -13.98 -0.16 -11.94
CA PRO A 124 -13.56 -0.48 -13.31
C PRO A 124 -13.27 0.76 -14.13
N THR A 125 -12.35 0.64 -15.09
CA THR A 125 -12.04 1.71 -16.03
C THR A 125 -12.20 1.24 -17.47
N ARG A 126 -12.26 2.18 -18.39
CA ARG A 126 -12.27 1.92 -19.85
C ARG A 126 -10.87 1.65 -20.40
N GLU A 127 -9.83 1.77 -19.58
CA GLU A 127 -8.42 1.58 -19.98
C GLU A 127 -7.94 0.13 -19.87
N GLY A 128 -8.86 -0.83 -19.63
CA GLY A 128 -8.54 -2.26 -19.58
C GLY A 128 -7.96 -2.72 -18.25
N TYR A 129 -8.16 -1.97 -17.19
CA TYR A 129 -7.82 -2.36 -15.81
C TYR A 129 -8.81 -1.76 -14.82
N SER A 130 -8.84 -2.29 -13.61
CA SER A 130 -9.64 -1.73 -12.51
C SER A 130 -8.75 -1.11 -11.44
N VAL A 131 -9.34 -0.25 -10.63
CA VAL A 131 -8.69 0.39 -9.48
C VAL A 131 -9.35 -0.10 -8.20
N LEU A 132 -8.55 -0.55 -7.24
CA LEU A 132 -9.01 -1.03 -5.94
C LEU A 132 -8.44 -0.12 -4.85
N LEU A 133 -9.31 0.55 -4.10
CA LEU A 133 -8.95 1.58 -3.13
C LEU A 133 -9.54 1.28 -1.76
N SER A 134 -8.72 1.33 -0.71
CA SER A 134 -9.19 1.43 0.67
C SER A 134 -9.34 2.90 1.03
N VAL A 135 -10.59 3.37 1.06
CA VAL A 135 -10.95 4.72 1.50
C VAL A 135 -11.73 4.65 2.81
N THR A 136 -11.68 5.71 3.60
CA THR A 136 -12.33 5.75 4.93
C THR A 136 -13.84 5.59 4.83
N GLU A 137 -14.47 6.21 3.82
CA GLU A 137 -15.92 6.22 3.59
C GLU A 137 -16.22 5.74 2.16
N PRO A 138 -16.17 4.43 1.88
CA PRO A 138 -16.23 3.91 0.52
C PRO A 138 -17.57 4.18 -0.17
N GLU A 139 -18.67 4.14 0.54
CA GLU A 139 -20.01 4.43 -0.01
C GLU A 139 -20.11 5.89 -0.46
N ARG A 140 -19.70 6.82 0.41
CA ARG A 140 -19.67 8.25 0.11
C ARG A 140 -18.73 8.56 -1.05
N PHE A 141 -17.61 7.86 -1.14
CA PHE A 141 -16.68 8.01 -2.26
C PHE A 141 -17.34 7.60 -3.59
N ILE A 142 -18.08 6.48 -3.61
CA ILE A 142 -18.83 6.03 -4.81
C ILE A 142 -19.93 7.00 -5.16
N GLU A 143 -20.67 7.54 -4.19
CA GLU A 143 -21.69 8.58 -4.43
C GLU A 143 -21.08 9.84 -5.05
N ALA A 144 -19.95 10.30 -4.51
CA ALA A 144 -19.22 11.43 -5.06
C ALA A 144 -18.70 11.17 -6.48
N LEU A 145 -18.23 9.94 -6.77
CA LEU A 145 -17.83 9.52 -8.12
C LEU A 145 -18.99 9.59 -9.12
N LYS A 146 -20.20 9.14 -8.71
CA LYS A 146 -21.39 9.17 -9.55
C LYS A 146 -21.93 10.59 -9.77
N ALA A 147 -21.78 11.46 -8.77
CA ALA A 147 -22.22 12.85 -8.81
C ALA A 147 -21.24 13.78 -9.56
N ALA A 148 -19.99 13.35 -9.79
CA ALA A 148 -18.99 14.15 -10.46
C ALA A 148 -19.43 14.47 -11.90
N PRO A 149 -19.33 15.74 -12.35
CA PRO A 149 -19.66 16.11 -13.72
C PRO A 149 -18.71 15.40 -14.70
N ARG A 150 -19.27 14.93 -15.81
CA ARG A 150 -18.58 14.18 -16.88
C ARG A 150 -18.29 15.10 -18.06
#